data_d22cdf76d09d5dd8f62b73d6d444d30a
#
_entry.id   d22cdf76d09d5dd8f62b73d6d444d30a
#
_cell.length_a   1.000
_cell.length_b   1.000
_cell.length_c   1.000
_cell.angle_alpha   90.00
_cell.angle_beta   90.00
_cell.angle_gamma   90.00
#
_symmetry.space_group_name_H-M   'P 1'
#
loop_
_entity.id
_entity.type
_entity.pdbx_description
1 polymer ?
#
loop_
_entity_poly.entity_id
_entity_poly.type
_entity_poly.pdbx_seq_one_letter_code
_entity_poly.pdbx_strand_id
1 'polypeptide(L)'
;MTDMKIAGIGDNVIDRYMNMGVMFPGGNAVNVAAHASRLGAVAAYVGSIGADREGRIIRDALTALHVDLSQCIFHEDSTTKKCDVNVYDGERDYIGADEGKNWAHTTRIRDCDVDYLRDFDVVHTSCNAKLHEDVHKLQDLQAMVTFDFSVKDKYRTHKFLELTCPYLELGLFSCEHMETEAIRELMRKVYGQGCRNVVATMGRRGQLFYNGKEFVEGKARYVKALDTMGAGDSFIAAVIVSLLKQGWKKGITLTGDAIRQALQDGASYSAENCLCEGGFGFRNRIEG
;
A
#
# COMPACT_ATOMS: atom_id res chain seq x y z
N MET A 1 14.96 21.25 -4.51
CA MET A 1 14.66 20.02 -3.75
C MET A 1 14.70 18.90 -4.78
N THR A 2 15.44 17.83 -4.53
CA THR A 2 15.39 16.63 -5.39
C THR A 2 13.99 16.07 -5.33
N ASP A 3 13.43 15.66 -6.46
CA ASP A 3 12.10 15.07 -6.53
C ASP A 3 12.08 13.76 -5.73
N MET A 4 11.09 13.60 -4.85
CA MET A 4 10.86 12.35 -4.13
C MET A 4 10.44 11.27 -5.13
N LYS A 5 11.07 10.10 -5.09
CA LYS A 5 10.78 8.99 -5.98
C LYS A 5 10.22 7.80 -5.19
N ILE A 6 9.01 7.38 -5.51
CA ILE A 6 8.30 6.31 -4.80
C ILE A 6 7.80 5.27 -5.81
N ALA A 7 8.14 4.01 -5.62
CA ALA A 7 7.64 2.90 -6.42
C ALA A 7 6.71 2.00 -5.61
N GLY A 8 5.57 1.64 -6.20
CA GLY A 8 4.74 0.52 -5.75
C GLY A 8 5.10 -0.74 -6.53
N ILE A 9 5.41 -1.85 -5.86
CA ILE A 9 5.69 -3.13 -6.52
C ILE A 9 4.75 -4.22 -6.06
N GLY A 10 4.08 -4.88 -6.98
CA GLY A 10 3.28 -6.06 -6.65
C GLY A 10 1.90 -6.12 -7.30
N ASP A 11 0.89 -6.22 -6.44
CA ASP A 11 -0.47 -6.56 -6.82
C ASP A 11 -1.23 -5.42 -7.52
N ASN A 12 -2.11 -5.84 -8.41
CA ASN A 12 -3.18 -5.02 -8.98
C ASN A 12 -4.48 -5.84 -8.99
N VAL A 13 -5.59 -5.13 -8.97
CA VAL A 13 -6.93 -5.71 -8.97
C VAL A 13 -7.93 -4.72 -9.55
N ILE A 14 -9.03 -5.22 -10.08
CA ILE A 14 -10.23 -4.40 -10.30
C ILE A 14 -11.22 -4.69 -9.19
N ASP A 15 -11.61 -3.67 -8.44
CA ASP A 15 -12.65 -3.74 -7.43
C ASP A 15 -14.01 -3.51 -8.09
N ARG A 16 -14.88 -4.55 -8.16
CA ARG A 16 -16.21 -4.49 -8.75
C ARG A 16 -17.25 -4.26 -7.67
N TYR A 17 -17.96 -3.15 -7.74
CA TYR A 17 -19.04 -2.79 -6.82
C TYR A 17 -20.36 -3.31 -7.41
N MET A 18 -20.68 -4.55 -7.06
CA MET A 18 -21.73 -5.33 -7.72
C MET A 18 -23.12 -4.71 -7.58
N ASN A 19 -23.43 -4.17 -6.40
CA ASN A 19 -24.71 -3.47 -6.15
C ASN A 19 -24.83 -2.12 -6.88
N MET A 20 -23.72 -1.58 -7.40
CA MET A 20 -23.69 -0.28 -8.10
C MET A 20 -23.45 -0.43 -9.61
N GLY A 21 -23.10 -1.62 -10.09
CA GLY A 21 -22.78 -1.88 -11.50
C GLY A 21 -21.53 -1.14 -11.99
N VAL A 22 -20.59 -0.84 -11.09
CA VAL A 22 -19.37 -0.09 -11.40
C VAL A 22 -18.12 -0.80 -10.89
N MET A 23 -16.97 -0.41 -11.44
CA MET A 23 -15.68 -0.96 -11.02
C MET A 23 -14.60 0.11 -11.02
N PHE A 24 -13.57 -0.12 -10.22
CA PHE A 24 -12.47 0.77 -10.01
C PHE A 24 -11.12 0.04 -10.09
N PRO A 25 -10.06 0.68 -10.64
CA PRO A 25 -8.71 0.15 -10.51
C PRO A 25 -8.26 0.20 -9.05
N GLY A 26 -7.51 -0.82 -8.63
CA GLY A 26 -7.05 -0.97 -7.26
C GLY A 26 -5.87 -1.94 -7.14
N GLY A 27 -5.62 -2.35 -5.92
CA GLY A 27 -4.45 -3.11 -5.50
C GLY A 27 -3.53 -2.24 -4.66
N ASN A 28 -2.99 -2.79 -3.58
CA ASN A 28 -2.22 -2.02 -2.61
C ASN A 28 -1.05 -1.27 -3.27
N ALA A 29 -0.22 -1.96 -4.08
CA ALA A 29 0.92 -1.34 -4.76
C ALA A 29 0.50 -0.27 -5.79
N VAL A 30 -0.59 -0.53 -6.53
CA VAL A 30 -1.19 0.42 -7.48
C VAL A 30 -1.71 1.66 -6.77
N ASN A 31 -2.47 1.46 -5.69
CA ASN A 31 -3.05 2.55 -4.89
C ASN A 31 -1.95 3.46 -4.32
N VAL A 32 -0.89 2.88 -3.74
CA VAL A 32 0.22 3.66 -3.18
C VAL A 32 0.95 4.45 -4.27
N ALA A 33 1.22 3.87 -5.44
CA ALA A 33 1.83 4.57 -6.57
C ALA A 33 0.95 5.75 -7.06
N ALA A 34 -0.37 5.52 -7.20
CA ALA A 34 -1.33 6.55 -7.59
C ALA A 34 -1.38 7.72 -6.58
N HIS A 35 -1.43 7.39 -5.28
CA HIS A 35 -1.45 8.41 -4.22
C HIS A 35 -0.11 9.15 -4.10
N ALA A 36 1.02 8.45 -4.25
CA ALA A 36 2.35 9.08 -4.26
C ALA A 36 2.46 10.15 -5.36
N SER A 37 2.00 9.83 -6.58
CA SER A 37 1.94 10.79 -7.68
C SER A 37 1.06 12.00 -7.34
N ARG A 38 -0.16 11.79 -6.82
CA ARG A 38 -1.05 12.89 -6.40
C ARG A 38 -0.46 13.79 -5.31
N LEU A 39 0.41 13.24 -4.49
CA LEU A 39 1.12 13.96 -3.42
C LEU A 39 2.41 14.65 -3.92
N GLY A 40 2.67 14.59 -5.23
CA GLY A 40 3.78 15.29 -5.89
C GLY A 40 5.09 14.53 -5.93
N ALA A 41 5.09 13.21 -5.69
CA ALA A 41 6.24 12.37 -5.92
C ALA A 41 6.33 11.95 -7.40
N VAL A 42 7.53 11.70 -7.89
CA VAL A 42 7.76 10.91 -9.11
C VAL A 42 7.44 9.47 -8.76
N ALA A 43 6.36 8.94 -9.32
CA ALA A 43 5.83 7.64 -8.95
C ALA A 43 6.02 6.61 -10.06
N ALA A 44 6.26 5.36 -9.66
CA ALA A 44 6.29 4.21 -10.56
C ALA A 44 5.45 3.06 -10.00
N TYR A 45 4.94 2.23 -10.90
CA TYR A 45 4.36 0.94 -10.55
C TYR A 45 5.11 -0.17 -11.29
N VAL A 46 5.47 -1.21 -10.57
CA VAL A 46 6.15 -2.41 -11.09
C VAL A 46 5.28 -3.61 -10.79
N GLY A 47 4.77 -4.27 -11.82
CA GLY A 47 3.87 -5.41 -11.62
C GLY A 47 3.51 -6.09 -12.92
N SER A 48 2.75 -7.18 -12.81
CA SER A 48 2.19 -7.93 -13.95
C SER A 48 0.74 -7.52 -14.17
N ILE A 49 0.41 -7.07 -15.37
CA ILE A 49 -0.93 -6.60 -15.75
C ILE A 49 -1.47 -7.48 -16.86
N GLY A 50 -2.72 -7.94 -16.76
CA GLY A 50 -3.40 -8.65 -17.84
C GLY A 50 -3.65 -7.74 -19.05
N ALA A 51 -3.64 -8.29 -20.26
CA ALA A 51 -3.95 -7.55 -21.49
C ALA A 51 -5.46 -7.44 -21.77
N ASP A 52 -6.28 -7.81 -20.78
CA ASP A 52 -7.74 -7.69 -20.84
C ASP A 52 -8.22 -6.23 -20.68
N ARG A 53 -9.54 -6.04 -20.69
CA ARG A 53 -10.17 -4.72 -20.48
C ARG A 53 -9.80 -4.13 -19.11
N GLU A 54 -9.84 -4.95 -18.09
CA GLU A 54 -9.58 -4.59 -16.71
C GLU A 54 -8.13 -4.11 -16.53
N GLY A 55 -7.17 -4.81 -17.14
CA GLY A 55 -5.77 -4.37 -17.14
C GLY A 55 -5.55 -3.05 -17.88
N ARG A 56 -6.30 -2.81 -18.96
CA ARG A 56 -6.28 -1.50 -19.65
C ARG A 56 -6.80 -0.39 -18.75
N ILE A 57 -7.87 -0.62 -17.97
CA ILE A 57 -8.40 0.37 -17.01
C ILE A 57 -7.32 0.76 -15.99
N ILE A 58 -6.59 -0.23 -15.43
CA ILE A 58 -5.50 0.03 -14.49
C ILE A 58 -4.39 0.85 -15.16
N ARG A 59 -3.93 0.41 -16.33
CA ARG A 59 -2.89 1.10 -17.08
C ARG A 59 -3.26 2.55 -17.39
N ASP A 60 -4.47 2.77 -17.91
CA ASP A 60 -4.93 4.09 -18.34
C ASP A 60 -5.10 5.03 -17.15
N ALA A 61 -5.59 4.53 -16.00
CA ALA A 61 -5.69 5.28 -14.76
C ALA A 61 -4.31 5.70 -14.23
N LEU A 62 -3.34 4.79 -14.20
CA LEU A 62 -1.97 5.11 -13.76
C LEU A 62 -1.27 6.06 -14.73
N THR A 63 -1.45 5.88 -16.03
CA THR A 63 -0.91 6.79 -17.06
C THR A 63 -1.48 8.21 -16.89
N ALA A 64 -2.78 8.33 -16.64
CA ALA A 64 -3.43 9.63 -16.40
C ALA A 64 -2.89 10.34 -15.14
N LEU A 65 -2.35 9.59 -14.20
CA LEU A 65 -1.66 10.09 -13.00
C LEU A 65 -0.15 10.23 -13.18
N HIS A 66 0.37 10.09 -14.40
CA HIS A 66 1.81 10.18 -14.70
C HIS A 66 2.67 9.18 -13.90
N VAL A 67 2.12 8.02 -13.56
CA VAL A 67 2.89 6.92 -12.93
C VAL A 67 3.68 6.20 -14.02
N ASP A 68 4.97 6.03 -13.82
CA ASP A 68 5.82 5.27 -14.74
C ASP A 68 5.49 3.76 -14.68
N LEU A 69 5.21 3.18 -15.85
CA LEU A 69 4.87 1.77 -16.05
C LEU A 69 5.94 1.02 -16.87
N SER A 70 7.11 1.61 -17.07
CA SER A 70 8.15 1.07 -17.97
C SER A 70 8.67 -0.30 -17.54
N GLN A 71 8.54 -0.66 -16.27
CA GLN A 71 8.91 -1.97 -15.73
C GLN A 71 7.73 -2.94 -15.59
N CYS A 72 6.50 -2.53 -15.98
CA CYS A 72 5.36 -3.43 -15.99
C CYS A 72 5.45 -4.48 -17.07
N ILE A 73 5.02 -5.70 -16.75
CA ILE A 73 4.87 -6.78 -17.72
C ILE A 73 3.39 -6.89 -18.10
N PHE A 74 3.10 -6.79 -19.39
CA PHE A 74 1.75 -6.99 -19.92
C PHE A 74 1.66 -8.41 -20.49
N HIS A 75 0.77 -9.22 -19.92
CA HIS A 75 0.59 -10.62 -20.29
C HIS A 75 -0.64 -10.80 -21.18
N GLU A 76 -0.45 -11.09 -22.47
CA GLU A 76 -1.54 -11.24 -23.44
C GLU A 76 -2.45 -12.44 -23.16
N ASP A 77 -1.93 -13.48 -22.52
CA ASP A 77 -2.65 -14.71 -22.16
C ASP A 77 -3.28 -14.69 -20.76
N SER A 78 -3.13 -13.59 -20.01
CA SER A 78 -3.61 -13.43 -18.65
C SER A 78 -4.80 -12.49 -18.56
N THR A 79 -5.64 -12.69 -17.56
CA THR A 79 -6.71 -11.77 -17.18
C THR A 79 -6.47 -11.19 -15.80
N THR A 80 -6.85 -9.93 -15.62
CA THR A 80 -6.68 -9.19 -14.37
C THR A 80 -7.55 -9.78 -13.26
N LYS A 81 -7.00 -9.84 -12.05
CA LYS A 81 -7.74 -10.18 -10.84
C LYS A 81 -8.90 -9.21 -10.61
N LYS A 82 -10.03 -9.73 -10.15
CA LYS A 82 -11.21 -8.96 -9.77
C LYS A 82 -11.61 -9.30 -8.33
N CYS A 83 -12.02 -8.28 -7.60
CA CYS A 83 -12.56 -8.41 -6.25
C CYS A 83 -14.00 -7.90 -6.25
N ASP A 84 -14.95 -8.73 -5.86
CA ASP A 84 -16.36 -8.40 -5.85
C ASP A 84 -16.76 -7.94 -4.45
N VAL A 85 -17.32 -6.75 -4.38
CA VAL A 85 -17.80 -6.15 -3.14
C VAL A 85 -19.18 -5.52 -3.36
N ASN A 86 -19.96 -5.43 -2.29
CA ASN A 86 -21.07 -4.49 -2.18
C ASN A 86 -20.65 -3.34 -1.26
N VAL A 87 -21.13 -2.14 -1.55
CA VAL A 87 -20.91 -0.95 -0.73
C VAL A 87 -22.24 -0.45 -0.19
N TYR A 88 -22.35 -0.31 1.13
CA TYR A 88 -23.50 0.21 1.84
C TYR A 88 -23.00 1.20 2.91
N ASP A 89 -23.50 2.42 2.88
CA ASP A 89 -23.13 3.49 3.83
C ASP A 89 -21.62 3.70 4.00
N GLY A 90 -20.84 3.53 2.91
CA GLY A 90 -19.39 3.67 2.90
C GLY A 90 -18.61 2.44 3.38
N GLU A 91 -19.28 1.43 3.89
CA GLU A 91 -18.68 0.16 4.32
C GLU A 91 -18.80 -0.90 3.21
N ARG A 92 -17.87 -1.87 3.21
CA ARG A 92 -17.75 -2.87 2.15
C ARG A 92 -18.01 -4.28 2.67
N ASP A 93 -18.91 -4.97 1.98
CA ASP A 93 -19.11 -6.40 2.14
C ASP A 93 -18.39 -7.13 1.01
N TYR A 94 -17.39 -7.93 1.37
CA TYR A 94 -16.69 -8.80 0.42
C TYR A 94 -17.59 -9.95 -0.03
N ILE A 95 -17.79 -10.09 -1.36
CA ILE A 95 -18.61 -11.14 -1.95
C ILE A 95 -17.73 -12.29 -2.43
N GLY A 96 -16.62 -11.96 -3.12
CA GLY A 96 -15.74 -12.96 -3.71
C GLY A 96 -14.61 -12.35 -4.52
N ALA A 97 -13.82 -13.21 -5.13
CA ALA A 97 -12.78 -12.82 -6.07
C ALA A 97 -12.73 -13.77 -7.25
N ASP A 98 -12.43 -13.21 -8.41
CA ASP A 98 -11.94 -13.92 -9.58
C ASP A 98 -10.43 -13.66 -9.65
N GLU A 99 -9.63 -14.68 -9.38
CA GLU A 99 -8.15 -14.54 -9.36
C GLU A 99 -7.57 -14.27 -10.76
N GLY A 100 -8.39 -14.31 -11.80
CA GLY A 100 -7.96 -14.18 -13.18
C GLY A 100 -7.35 -15.46 -13.75
N LYS A 101 -7.18 -15.46 -15.08
CA LYS A 101 -6.54 -16.57 -15.79
C LYS A 101 -5.02 -16.39 -15.72
N ASN A 102 -4.31 -17.49 -15.54
CA ASN A 102 -2.84 -17.53 -15.51
C ASN A 102 -2.22 -16.67 -14.37
N TRP A 103 -2.89 -16.63 -13.21
CA TRP A 103 -2.34 -16.00 -11.99
C TRP A 103 -0.93 -16.52 -11.61
N ALA A 104 -0.46 -17.60 -12.24
CA ALA A 104 0.92 -18.09 -12.10
C ALA A 104 1.98 -17.06 -12.57
N HIS A 105 1.60 -16.08 -13.39
CA HIS A 105 2.43 -14.92 -13.71
C HIS A 105 2.42 -13.89 -12.58
N THR A 106 2.49 -14.36 -11.34
CA THR A 106 2.63 -13.45 -10.20
C THR A 106 3.88 -12.61 -10.38
N THR A 107 3.78 -11.35 -10.05
CA THR A 107 4.93 -10.46 -9.99
C THR A 107 6.03 -11.12 -9.16
N ARG A 108 7.25 -11.12 -9.70
CA ARG A 108 8.48 -11.48 -9.01
C ARG A 108 9.44 -10.31 -9.11
N ILE A 109 10.28 -10.10 -8.11
CA ILE A 109 11.33 -9.09 -8.20
C ILE A 109 12.46 -9.63 -9.08
N ARG A 110 12.61 -9.07 -10.29
CA ARG A 110 13.65 -9.41 -11.25
C ARG A 110 14.90 -8.55 -11.00
N ASP A 111 16.05 -8.97 -11.49
CA ASP A 111 17.28 -8.19 -11.35
C ASP A 111 17.17 -6.82 -12.03
N CYS A 112 16.51 -6.73 -13.19
CA CYS A 112 16.24 -5.45 -13.86
C CYS A 112 15.32 -4.53 -13.05
N ASP A 113 14.40 -5.07 -12.25
CA ASP A 113 13.58 -4.28 -11.33
C ASP A 113 14.45 -3.71 -10.20
N VAL A 114 15.37 -4.51 -9.65
CA VAL A 114 16.31 -4.06 -8.62
C VAL A 114 17.17 -2.93 -9.16
N ASP A 115 17.71 -3.07 -10.39
CA ASP A 115 18.52 -2.03 -11.03
C ASP A 115 17.72 -0.74 -11.25
N TYR A 116 16.49 -0.84 -11.74
CA TYR A 116 15.59 0.30 -11.92
C TYR A 116 15.26 1.00 -10.60
N LEU A 117 15.02 0.23 -9.54
CA LEU A 117 14.64 0.76 -8.22
C LEU A 117 15.81 1.41 -7.44
N ARG A 118 17.05 1.35 -7.93
CA ARG A 118 18.23 1.99 -7.28
C ARG A 118 18.09 3.50 -7.11
N ASP A 119 17.36 4.15 -8.02
CA ASP A 119 17.17 5.60 -8.03
C ASP A 119 15.94 6.06 -7.23
N PHE A 120 15.24 5.14 -6.55
CA PHE A 120 14.07 5.47 -5.77
C PHE A 120 14.41 5.71 -4.29
N ASP A 121 13.63 6.58 -3.64
CA ASP A 121 13.74 6.81 -2.20
C ASP A 121 12.98 5.74 -1.41
N VAL A 122 11.83 5.30 -1.93
CA VAL A 122 10.97 4.30 -1.29
C VAL A 122 10.44 3.30 -2.30
N VAL A 123 10.47 2.02 -1.92
CA VAL A 123 9.79 0.92 -2.59
C VAL A 123 8.72 0.36 -1.65
N HIS A 124 7.46 0.45 -2.06
CA HIS A 124 6.32 -0.06 -1.30
C HIS A 124 5.78 -1.36 -1.89
N THR A 125 5.53 -2.32 -1.01
CA THR A 125 4.84 -3.57 -1.37
C THR A 125 3.90 -4.03 -0.26
N SER A 126 3.22 -5.17 -0.45
CA SER A 126 2.26 -5.67 0.52
C SER A 126 2.25 -7.19 0.61
N CYS A 127 1.58 -7.69 1.63
CA CYS A 127 1.29 -9.12 1.76
C CYS A 127 0.43 -9.67 0.62
N ASN A 128 -0.38 -8.83 -0.06
CA ASN A 128 -1.22 -9.22 -1.18
C ASN A 128 -0.39 -9.46 -2.46
N ALA A 129 0.73 -8.79 -2.59
CA ALA A 129 1.66 -8.95 -3.70
C ALA A 129 2.34 -10.34 -3.73
N LYS A 130 2.34 -11.07 -2.60
CA LYS A 130 3.00 -12.38 -2.45
C LYS A 130 4.52 -12.34 -2.71
N LEU A 131 5.15 -11.18 -2.52
CA LEU A 131 6.59 -10.95 -2.74
C LEU A 131 7.45 -11.17 -1.48
N HIS A 132 6.88 -11.73 -0.41
CA HIS A 132 7.58 -11.91 0.87
C HIS A 132 8.86 -12.76 0.77
N GLU A 133 8.94 -13.68 -0.20
CA GLU A 133 10.14 -14.46 -0.47
C GLU A 133 11.21 -13.68 -1.27
N ASP A 134 10.81 -12.62 -1.99
CA ASP A 134 11.67 -11.84 -2.86
C ASP A 134 12.14 -10.51 -2.23
N VAL A 135 11.53 -10.06 -1.13
CA VAL A 135 11.82 -8.76 -0.50
C VAL A 135 13.31 -8.62 -0.13
N HIS A 136 13.98 -9.72 0.20
CA HIS A 136 15.42 -9.75 0.49
C HIS A 136 16.29 -9.21 -0.65
N LYS A 137 15.82 -9.30 -1.91
CA LYS A 137 16.55 -8.78 -3.09
C LYS A 137 16.70 -7.26 -3.08
N LEU A 138 15.86 -6.57 -2.29
CA LEU A 138 15.89 -5.11 -2.15
C LEU A 138 16.83 -4.62 -1.04
N GLN A 139 17.50 -5.53 -0.29
CA GLN A 139 18.28 -5.19 0.90
C GLN A 139 19.43 -4.23 0.62
N ASP A 140 20.08 -4.35 -0.55
CA ASP A 140 21.27 -3.56 -0.93
C ASP A 140 20.90 -2.22 -1.57
N LEU A 141 19.62 -1.94 -1.77
CA LEU A 141 19.17 -0.64 -2.25
C LEU A 141 19.31 0.43 -1.16
N GLN A 142 19.60 1.66 -1.59
CA GLN A 142 19.47 2.82 -0.70
C GLN A 142 17.99 3.19 -0.46
N ALA A 143 17.10 2.73 -1.32
CA ALA A 143 15.66 2.86 -1.15
C ALA A 143 15.19 2.21 0.16
N MET A 144 14.27 2.88 0.83
CA MET A 144 13.58 2.34 2.00
C MET A 144 12.47 1.41 1.55
N VAL A 145 12.45 0.19 2.08
CA VAL A 145 11.37 -0.75 1.78
C VAL A 145 10.26 -0.60 2.80
N THR A 146 9.03 -0.38 2.33
CA THR A 146 7.83 -0.31 3.16
C THR A 146 6.87 -1.43 2.80
N PHE A 147 6.15 -1.96 3.80
CA PHE A 147 5.33 -3.16 3.61
C PHE A 147 3.98 -3.04 4.34
N ASP A 148 2.88 -3.32 3.64
CA ASP A 148 1.57 -3.45 4.25
C ASP A 148 1.24 -4.92 4.56
N PHE A 149 1.12 -5.24 5.85
CA PHE A 149 0.74 -6.56 6.37
C PHE A 149 -0.78 -6.77 6.42
N SER A 150 -1.57 -5.71 6.14
CA SER A 150 -3.04 -5.78 6.16
C SER A 150 -3.62 -6.20 7.52
N VAL A 151 -4.84 -6.74 7.51
CA VAL A 151 -5.59 -7.15 8.70
C VAL A 151 -5.43 -8.64 9.05
N LYS A 152 -4.89 -9.45 8.13
CA LYS A 152 -4.94 -10.91 8.22
C LYS A 152 -3.86 -11.50 9.13
N ASP A 153 -4.25 -12.31 10.12
CA ASP A 153 -3.35 -12.93 11.10
C ASP A 153 -2.27 -13.85 10.50
N LYS A 154 -2.56 -14.47 9.34
CA LYS A 154 -1.57 -15.31 8.65
C LYS A 154 -0.27 -14.58 8.28
N TYR A 155 -0.31 -13.24 8.15
CA TYR A 155 0.85 -12.40 7.88
C TYR A 155 1.52 -11.84 9.14
N ARG A 156 1.01 -12.22 10.34
CA ARG A 156 1.54 -11.85 11.67
C ARG A 156 2.26 -13.01 12.36
N THR A 157 2.36 -14.17 11.66
CA THR A 157 3.06 -15.35 12.18
C THR A 157 4.56 -15.09 12.28
N HIS A 158 5.23 -15.76 13.20
CA HIS A 158 6.69 -15.62 13.38
C HIS A 158 7.43 -15.87 12.07
N LYS A 159 7.10 -16.96 11.37
CA LYS A 159 7.74 -17.34 10.09
C LYS A 159 7.60 -16.26 9.02
N PHE A 160 6.42 -15.63 8.90
CA PHE A 160 6.20 -14.59 7.89
C PHE A 160 6.98 -13.31 8.23
N LEU A 161 6.99 -12.92 9.52
CA LEU A 161 7.71 -11.75 9.99
C LEU A 161 9.23 -11.93 9.85
N GLU A 162 9.76 -13.11 10.17
CA GLU A 162 11.17 -13.45 10.02
C GLU A 162 11.66 -13.35 8.57
N LEU A 163 10.81 -13.71 7.60
CA LEU A 163 11.12 -13.62 6.17
C LEU A 163 11.07 -12.18 5.63
N THR A 164 10.32 -11.29 6.25
CA THR A 164 10.06 -9.96 5.68
C THR A 164 10.69 -8.82 6.48
N CYS A 165 10.54 -8.82 7.81
CA CYS A 165 10.89 -7.71 8.67
C CYS A 165 12.36 -7.24 8.60
N PRO A 166 13.37 -8.13 8.44
CA PRO A 166 14.78 -7.70 8.38
C PRO A 166 15.10 -6.70 7.28
N TYR A 167 14.25 -6.63 6.25
CA TYR A 167 14.48 -5.80 5.06
C TYR A 167 13.65 -4.51 5.05
N LEU A 168 12.82 -4.28 6.10
CA LEU A 168 11.83 -3.22 6.11
C LEU A 168 12.26 -2.00 6.94
N GLU A 169 12.10 -0.82 6.36
CA GLU A 169 12.20 0.45 7.10
C GLU A 169 10.87 0.86 7.75
N LEU A 170 9.72 0.40 7.21
CA LEU A 170 8.40 0.68 7.78
C LEU A 170 7.40 -0.44 7.46
N GLY A 171 6.76 -0.98 8.48
CA GLY A 171 5.64 -1.94 8.36
C GLY A 171 4.32 -1.32 8.79
N LEU A 172 3.26 -1.49 7.97
CA LEU A 172 1.88 -1.08 8.29
C LEU A 172 1.03 -2.30 8.66
N PHE A 173 0.22 -2.15 9.70
CA PHE A 173 -0.78 -3.13 10.13
C PHE A 173 -2.15 -2.48 10.32
N SER A 174 -3.21 -3.14 9.85
CA SER A 174 -4.58 -2.75 10.14
C SER A 174 -5.06 -3.49 11.38
N CYS A 175 -5.29 -2.78 12.50
CA CYS A 175 -5.49 -3.34 13.83
C CYS A 175 -6.80 -2.88 14.50
N GLU A 176 -7.83 -2.53 13.71
CA GLU A 176 -9.07 -1.95 14.24
C GLU A 176 -9.76 -2.84 15.28
N HIS A 177 -9.69 -4.17 15.11
CA HIS A 177 -10.33 -5.15 16.00
C HIS A 177 -9.45 -5.62 17.17
N MET A 178 -8.24 -5.04 17.31
CA MET A 178 -7.30 -5.44 18.36
C MET A 178 -7.31 -4.47 19.53
N GLU A 179 -7.10 -4.99 20.74
CA GLU A 179 -6.88 -4.16 21.93
C GLU A 179 -5.52 -3.45 21.86
N THR A 180 -5.45 -2.25 22.40
CA THR A 180 -4.27 -1.37 22.28
C THR A 180 -2.98 -2.02 22.81
N GLU A 181 -3.03 -2.78 23.92
CA GLU A 181 -1.83 -3.43 24.44
C GLU A 181 -1.38 -4.59 23.55
N ALA A 182 -2.31 -5.36 22.99
CA ALA A 182 -1.98 -6.40 22.00
C ALA A 182 -1.33 -5.80 20.72
N ILE A 183 -1.76 -4.60 20.31
CA ILE A 183 -1.12 -3.86 19.21
C ILE A 183 0.31 -3.47 19.60
N ARG A 184 0.53 -2.95 20.79
CA ARG A 184 1.88 -2.59 21.27
C ARG A 184 2.81 -3.80 21.32
N GLU A 185 2.31 -4.95 21.77
CA GLU A 185 3.07 -6.21 21.77
C GLU A 185 3.43 -6.67 20.35
N LEU A 186 2.45 -6.63 19.41
CA LEU A 186 2.70 -6.92 18.00
C LEU A 186 3.80 -6.02 17.43
N MET A 187 3.72 -4.71 17.67
CA MET A 187 4.70 -3.73 17.16
C MET A 187 6.09 -3.97 17.73
N ARG A 188 6.23 -4.29 19.02
CA ARG A 188 7.52 -4.67 19.63
C ARG A 188 8.07 -5.95 19.00
N LYS A 189 7.20 -6.96 18.77
CA LYS A 189 7.58 -8.20 18.10
C LYS A 189 8.08 -7.94 16.67
N VAL A 190 7.38 -7.15 15.88
CA VAL A 190 7.74 -6.80 14.50
C VAL A 190 9.07 -6.05 14.47
N TYR A 191 9.26 -5.09 15.36
CA TYR A 191 10.53 -4.39 15.51
C TYR A 191 11.67 -5.34 15.91
N GLY A 192 11.43 -6.25 16.85
CA GLY A 192 12.38 -7.29 17.27
C GLY A 192 12.76 -8.28 16.16
N GLN A 193 11.94 -8.40 15.12
CA GLN A 193 12.23 -9.17 13.90
C GLN A 193 13.00 -8.35 12.85
N GLY A 194 13.35 -7.09 13.12
CA GLY A 194 14.21 -6.27 12.27
C GLY A 194 13.54 -5.12 11.52
N CYS A 195 12.21 -5.02 11.53
CA CYS A 195 11.52 -3.88 10.94
C CYS A 195 11.82 -2.60 11.75
N ARG A 196 12.35 -1.57 11.09
CA ARG A 196 12.87 -0.35 11.76
C ARG A 196 11.78 0.52 12.38
N ASN A 197 10.63 0.58 11.77
CA ASN A 197 9.49 1.35 12.21
C ASN A 197 8.21 0.55 11.97
N VAL A 198 7.23 0.71 12.85
CA VAL A 198 5.95 0.02 12.72
C VAL A 198 4.82 1.02 12.93
N VAL A 199 3.84 1.03 12.04
CA VAL A 199 2.62 1.81 12.19
C VAL A 199 1.40 0.88 12.20
N ALA A 200 0.48 1.13 13.11
CA ALA A 200 -0.79 0.43 13.21
C ALA A 200 -1.94 1.41 13.07
N THR A 201 -2.87 1.14 12.16
CA THR A 201 -4.14 1.86 12.06
C THR A 201 -5.20 1.16 12.89
N MET A 202 -6.00 1.92 13.63
CA MET A 202 -6.99 1.41 14.58
C MET A 202 -8.40 1.94 14.28
N GLY A 203 -8.67 2.23 13.00
CA GLY A 203 -9.93 2.83 12.57
C GLY A 203 -10.18 4.17 13.27
N ARG A 204 -11.35 4.34 13.87
CA ARG A 204 -11.74 5.58 14.59
C ARG A 204 -10.87 5.89 15.81
N ARG A 205 -10.15 4.90 16.35
CA ARG A 205 -9.22 5.10 17.48
C ARG A 205 -7.91 5.77 17.08
N GLY A 206 -7.69 6.04 15.79
CA GLY A 206 -6.50 6.70 15.28
C GLY A 206 -5.39 5.72 14.90
N GLN A 207 -4.16 6.09 15.16
CA GLN A 207 -2.98 5.34 14.76
C GLN A 207 -1.96 5.27 15.91
N LEU A 208 -1.16 4.23 15.88
CA LEU A 208 -0.01 4.08 16.76
C LEU A 208 1.24 3.85 15.92
N PHE A 209 2.30 4.57 16.23
CA PHE A 209 3.60 4.41 15.57
C PHE A 209 4.65 4.01 16.61
N TYR A 210 5.55 3.07 16.26
CA TYR A 210 6.66 2.65 17.10
C TYR A 210 7.97 2.71 16.32
N ASN A 211 8.93 3.47 16.82
CA ASN A 211 10.26 3.65 16.22
C ASN A 211 11.38 2.88 16.95
N GLY A 212 11.01 1.92 17.79
CA GLY A 212 11.94 1.16 18.62
C GLY A 212 12.31 1.82 19.96
N LYS A 213 11.97 3.10 20.13
CA LYS A 213 12.23 3.86 21.38
C LYS A 213 10.96 4.30 22.09
N GLU A 214 10.02 4.83 21.33
CA GLU A 214 8.77 5.37 21.86
C GLU A 214 7.58 5.00 21.00
N PHE A 215 6.39 5.00 21.61
CA PHE A 215 5.12 4.94 20.93
C PHE A 215 4.57 6.35 20.73
N VAL A 216 4.24 6.69 19.49
CA VAL A 216 3.62 7.97 19.14
C VAL A 216 2.19 7.71 18.67
N GLU A 217 1.23 8.37 19.30
CA GLU A 217 -0.18 8.26 18.96
C GLU A 217 -0.60 9.33 17.96
N GLY A 218 -1.35 8.91 16.93
CA GLY A 218 -2.01 9.77 15.98
C GLY A 218 -3.53 9.73 16.16
N LYS A 219 -4.21 10.82 15.79
CA LYS A 219 -5.67 10.93 15.87
C LYS A 219 -6.29 10.69 14.50
N ALA A 220 -7.37 9.91 14.46
CA ALA A 220 -8.17 9.80 13.25
C ALA A 220 -8.83 11.15 12.92
N ARG A 221 -8.84 11.52 11.64
CA ARG A 221 -9.70 12.58 11.14
C ARG A 221 -11.02 11.96 10.69
N TYR A 222 -12.05 12.16 11.49
CA TYR A 222 -13.36 11.59 11.16
C TYR A 222 -14.02 12.35 10.01
N VAL A 223 -14.53 11.59 9.04
CA VAL A 223 -15.42 12.04 7.98
C VAL A 223 -16.55 11.03 7.83
N LYS A 224 -17.70 11.47 7.31
CA LYS A 224 -18.72 10.51 6.85
C LYS A 224 -18.23 9.98 5.51
N ALA A 225 -17.60 8.80 5.52
CA ALA A 225 -17.02 8.20 4.34
C ALA A 225 -18.10 7.92 3.28
N LEU A 226 -17.76 8.22 2.04
CA LEU A 226 -18.49 7.72 0.87
C LEU A 226 -18.04 6.29 0.56
N ASP A 227 -16.73 6.04 0.70
CA ASP A 227 -16.09 4.75 0.47
C ASP A 227 -14.79 4.66 1.27
N THR A 228 -14.55 3.54 1.95
CA THR A 228 -13.31 3.29 2.70
C THR A 228 -12.27 2.50 1.91
N MET A 229 -12.50 2.24 0.59
CA MET A 229 -11.52 1.57 -0.28
C MET A 229 -10.23 2.38 -0.37
N GLY A 230 -9.07 1.72 -0.19
CA GLY A 230 -7.77 2.37 -0.27
C GLY A 230 -7.46 3.34 0.88
N ALA A 231 -8.25 3.37 1.97
CA ALA A 231 -7.98 4.24 3.11
C ALA A 231 -6.59 3.95 3.74
N GLY A 232 -6.22 2.67 3.86
CA GLY A 232 -4.88 2.28 4.34
C GLY A 232 -3.77 2.68 3.37
N ASP A 233 -4.00 2.51 2.07
CA ASP A 233 -3.02 2.81 1.02
C ASP A 233 -2.78 4.31 0.90
N SER A 234 -3.85 5.11 0.93
CA SER A 234 -3.75 6.58 0.92
C SER A 234 -3.10 7.11 2.19
N PHE A 235 -3.40 6.52 3.34
CA PHE A 235 -2.76 6.85 4.61
C PHE A 235 -1.25 6.61 4.55
N ILE A 236 -0.82 5.39 4.16
CA ILE A 236 0.62 5.07 4.15
C ILE A 236 1.38 5.87 3.10
N ALA A 237 0.79 6.13 1.93
CA ALA A 237 1.39 6.99 0.90
C ALA A 237 1.66 8.40 1.45
N ALA A 238 0.69 8.99 2.14
CA ALA A 238 0.84 10.32 2.73
C ALA A 238 1.84 10.33 3.90
N VAL A 239 1.88 9.30 4.73
CA VAL A 239 2.89 9.13 5.79
C VAL A 239 4.28 9.08 5.17
N ILE A 240 4.51 8.26 4.13
CA ILE A 240 5.79 8.15 3.44
C ILE A 240 6.22 9.52 2.88
N VAL A 241 5.34 10.19 2.14
CA VAL A 241 5.64 11.50 1.55
C VAL A 241 5.95 12.55 2.61
N SER A 242 5.20 12.56 3.73
CA SER A 242 5.45 13.48 4.84
C SER A 242 6.81 13.23 5.49
N LEU A 243 7.16 11.97 5.73
CA LEU A 243 8.46 11.60 6.29
C LEU A 243 9.62 11.96 5.34
N LEU A 244 9.48 11.72 4.03
CA LEU A 244 10.49 12.11 3.04
C LEU A 244 10.71 13.62 3.02
N LYS A 245 9.64 14.43 3.07
CA LYS A 245 9.72 15.91 3.16
C LYS A 245 10.48 16.37 4.40
N GLN A 246 10.48 15.55 5.46
CA GLN A 246 11.20 15.80 6.71
C GLN A 246 12.62 15.18 6.73
N GLY A 247 13.09 14.66 5.58
CA GLY A 247 14.44 14.13 5.44
C GLY A 247 14.62 12.67 5.87
N TRP A 248 13.53 11.89 5.92
CA TRP A 248 13.62 10.45 6.21
C TRP A 248 14.48 9.74 5.16
N LYS A 249 15.42 8.95 5.65
CA LYS A 249 16.36 8.15 4.83
C LYS A 249 16.64 6.83 5.54
N LYS A 250 17.12 5.84 4.81
CA LYS A 250 17.52 4.53 5.34
C LYS A 250 18.45 4.68 6.52
N GLY A 251 18.14 3.99 7.61
CA GLY A 251 18.94 3.99 8.85
C GLY A 251 18.78 5.24 9.74
N ILE A 252 18.01 6.25 9.35
CA ILE A 252 17.75 7.42 10.20
C ILE A 252 16.66 7.13 11.20
N THR A 253 16.91 7.39 12.47
CA THR A 253 15.88 7.32 13.52
C THR A 253 14.94 8.52 13.42
N LEU A 254 13.66 8.26 13.26
CA LEU A 254 12.61 9.28 13.22
C LEU A 254 12.40 9.88 14.61
N THR A 255 12.23 11.21 14.67
CA THR A 255 11.85 11.92 15.90
C THR A 255 10.34 11.81 16.14
N GLY A 256 9.93 11.93 17.40
CA GLY A 256 8.50 11.93 17.76
C GLY A 256 7.71 13.05 17.05
N ASP A 257 8.32 14.22 16.81
CA ASP A 257 7.69 15.32 16.08
C ASP A 257 7.48 15.00 14.61
N ALA A 258 8.48 14.43 13.96
CA ALA A 258 8.39 14.00 12.58
C ALA A 258 7.29 12.93 12.40
N ILE A 259 7.22 11.98 13.33
CA ILE A 259 6.20 10.94 13.34
C ILE A 259 4.80 11.56 13.55
N ARG A 260 4.63 12.46 14.52
CA ARG A 260 3.33 13.13 14.77
C ARG A 260 2.82 13.88 13.54
N GLN A 261 3.70 14.62 12.87
CA GLN A 261 3.34 15.32 11.63
C GLN A 261 2.94 14.34 10.54
N ALA A 262 3.70 13.27 10.33
CA ALA A 262 3.41 12.28 9.31
C ALA A 262 2.08 11.55 9.56
N LEU A 263 1.77 11.20 10.81
CA LEU A 263 0.48 10.59 11.18
C LEU A 263 -0.68 11.55 10.93
N GLN A 264 -0.52 12.85 11.22
CA GLN A 264 -1.53 13.87 10.97
C GLN A 264 -1.78 14.06 9.47
N ASP A 265 -0.73 14.14 8.66
CA ASP A 265 -0.82 14.27 7.20
C ASP A 265 -1.49 13.01 6.60
N GLY A 266 -1.07 11.82 7.05
CA GLY A 266 -1.68 10.55 6.67
C GLY A 266 -3.18 10.49 6.98
N ALA A 267 -3.57 10.83 8.21
CA ALA A 267 -4.97 10.84 8.63
C ALA A 267 -5.81 11.86 7.85
N SER A 268 -5.23 13.04 7.56
CA SER A 268 -5.92 14.08 6.80
C SER A 268 -6.16 13.66 5.36
N TYR A 269 -5.13 13.16 4.68
CA TYR A 269 -5.21 12.73 3.29
C TYR A 269 -6.12 11.50 3.11
N SER A 270 -6.00 10.51 4.00
CA SER A 270 -6.87 9.33 3.98
C SER A 270 -8.35 9.70 4.18
N ALA A 271 -8.64 10.63 5.08
CA ALA A 271 -10.01 11.13 5.29
C ALA A 271 -10.56 11.81 4.01
N GLU A 272 -9.74 12.57 3.29
CA GLU A 272 -10.13 13.16 2.00
C GLU A 272 -10.36 12.10 0.92
N ASN A 273 -9.52 11.07 0.86
CA ASN A 273 -9.71 9.95 -0.06
C ASN A 273 -11.03 9.21 0.22
N CYS A 274 -11.42 9.04 1.47
CA CYS A 274 -12.70 8.41 1.84
C CYS A 274 -13.96 9.20 1.40
N LEU A 275 -13.82 10.40 0.86
CA LEU A 275 -14.89 11.17 0.23
C LEU A 275 -15.02 10.91 -1.28
N CYS A 276 -14.21 10.01 -1.82
CA CYS A 276 -14.22 9.57 -3.22
C CYS A 276 -14.59 8.08 -3.30
N GLU A 277 -15.14 7.65 -4.42
CA GLU A 277 -15.39 6.23 -4.70
C GLU A 277 -14.11 5.53 -5.18
N GLY A 278 -13.92 4.27 -4.82
CA GLY A 278 -12.77 3.44 -5.19
C GLY A 278 -11.49 3.83 -4.45
N GLY A 279 -10.43 3.03 -4.63
CA GLY A 279 -9.15 3.24 -3.98
C GLY A 279 -8.53 4.60 -4.26
N PHE A 280 -8.68 5.08 -5.49
CA PHE A 280 -8.20 6.38 -5.96
C PHE A 280 -9.04 6.95 -7.13
N GLY A 281 -10.32 6.57 -7.25
CA GLY A 281 -11.22 7.05 -8.29
C GLY A 281 -11.13 6.23 -9.59
N PHE A 282 -11.36 6.88 -10.75
CA PHE A 282 -11.40 6.24 -12.09
C PHE A 282 -12.54 5.23 -12.25
N ARG A 283 -13.75 5.69 -11.97
CA ARG A 283 -14.98 4.91 -12.09
C ARG A 283 -15.23 4.42 -13.53
N ASN A 284 -15.49 3.12 -13.67
CA ASN A 284 -15.88 2.45 -14.91
C ASN A 284 -17.19 1.68 -14.71
N ARG A 285 -17.89 1.35 -15.79
CA ARG A 285 -19.08 0.48 -15.73
C ARG A 285 -18.67 -0.98 -15.83
N ILE A 286 -19.34 -1.86 -15.10
CA ILE A 286 -19.31 -3.28 -15.35
C ILE A 286 -20.10 -3.50 -16.63
N GLU A 287 -19.48 -4.11 -17.65
CA GLU A 287 -20.21 -4.55 -18.84
C GLU A 287 -20.78 -5.93 -18.55
N GLY A 288 -22.06 -6.15 -18.93
CA GLY A 288 -22.75 -7.42 -18.78
C GLY A 288 -22.29 -8.47 -19.78
#